data_a8972a75780c51156a0290dfecb0da94
#
_entry.id   a8972a75780c51156a0290dfecb0da94
#
_cell.length_a   1.000
_cell.length_b   1.000
_cell.length_c   1.000
_cell.angle_alpha   90.00
_cell.angle_beta   90.00
_cell.angle_gamma   90.00
#
_symmetry.space_group_name_H-M   'P 1'
#
loop_
_entity.id
_entity.type
_entity.pdbx_description
1 polymer ?
#
loop_
_entity_poly.entity_id
_entity_poly.type
_entity_poly.pdbx_seq_one_letter_code
_entity_poly.pdbx_strand_id
1 'polypeptide(L)'
;VGRIGKAVVRKMQAIYGSKPEDIICAIGPSICKACYEVSKDVADACGVYTEEQRKILLEDKGNGKYQLDLHQACYYNFTDAGVKPEHIAMPDICTCCNPELLFSHRASGGRRGNLGGVIMLRDRRDNVAR
;
A
#
# COMPACT_ATOMS: atom_id res chain seq x y z
N VAL A 1 -1.15 -10.71 -7.28
CA VAL A 1 -0.72 -9.64 -6.37
C VAL A 1 0.64 -9.99 -5.79
N GLY A 2 1.70 -9.32 -6.27
CA GLY A 2 3.10 -9.71 -6.02
C GLY A 2 3.66 -9.41 -4.61
N ARG A 3 2.88 -8.84 -3.69
CA ARG A 3 3.27 -8.49 -2.32
C ARG A 3 4.66 -7.82 -2.24
N ILE A 4 4.90 -6.83 -3.10
CA ILE A 4 6.23 -6.21 -3.29
C ILE A 4 6.78 -5.61 -1.97
N GLY A 5 5.96 -5.00 -1.13
CA GLY A 5 6.38 -4.45 0.17
C GLY A 5 7.02 -5.52 1.06
N LYS A 6 6.39 -6.70 1.17
CA LYS A 6 6.94 -7.84 1.91
C LYS A 6 8.26 -8.34 1.29
N ALA A 7 8.34 -8.40 -0.05
CA ALA A 7 9.54 -8.83 -0.76
C ALA A 7 10.70 -7.85 -0.51
N VAL A 8 10.44 -6.54 -0.53
CA VAL A 8 11.46 -5.51 -0.26
C VAL A 8 11.99 -5.63 1.16
N VAL A 9 11.13 -5.72 2.17
CA VAL A 9 11.56 -5.88 3.58
C VAL A 9 12.45 -7.12 3.74
N ARG A 10 12.04 -8.26 3.18
CA ARG A 10 12.85 -9.49 3.20
C ARG A 10 14.21 -9.31 2.51
N LYS A 11 14.23 -8.56 1.41
CA LYS A 11 15.48 -8.26 0.69
C LYS A 11 16.41 -7.37 1.52
N MET A 12 15.86 -6.38 2.22
CA MET A 12 16.62 -5.52 3.15
C MET A 12 17.22 -6.34 4.29
N GLN A 13 16.46 -7.29 4.87
CA GLN A 13 16.98 -8.21 5.87
C GLN A 13 18.14 -9.05 5.32
N ALA A 14 17.95 -9.64 4.14
CA ALA A 14 18.92 -10.57 3.57
C ALA A 14 20.23 -9.90 3.13
N ILE A 15 20.16 -8.68 2.59
CA ILE A 15 21.34 -7.98 2.03
C ILE A 15 22.02 -7.09 3.07
N TYR A 16 21.23 -6.39 3.88
CA TYR A 16 21.76 -5.34 4.77
C TYR A 16 21.64 -5.70 6.25
N GLY A 17 21.10 -6.89 6.59
CA GLY A 17 20.86 -7.27 7.97
C GLY A 17 19.83 -6.37 8.69
N SER A 18 18.98 -5.64 7.92
CA SER A 18 17.98 -4.75 8.51
C SER A 18 17.01 -5.55 9.36
N LYS A 19 16.69 -5.04 10.55
CA LYS A 19 15.65 -5.63 11.39
C LYS A 19 14.29 -5.04 11.02
N PRO A 20 13.27 -5.86 10.75
CA PRO A 20 11.95 -5.36 10.34
C PRO A 20 11.34 -4.38 11.33
N GLU A 21 11.56 -4.62 12.63
CA GLU A 21 11.08 -3.74 13.70
C GLU A 21 11.69 -2.33 13.69
N ASP A 22 12.82 -2.13 12.98
CA ASP A 22 13.50 -0.83 12.83
C ASP A 22 13.14 -0.15 11.51
N ILE A 23 12.42 -0.84 10.61
CA ILE A 23 12.06 -0.31 9.29
C ILE A 23 10.82 0.60 9.43
N ILE A 24 10.92 1.80 8.86
CA ILE A 24 9.80 2.74 8.73
C ILE A 24 9.28 2.67 7.30
N CYS A 25 7.97 2.53 7.16
CA CYS A 25 7.28 2.44 5.89
C CYS A 25 6.26 3.58 5.73
N ALA A 26 6.02 4.00 4.50
CA ALA A 26 4.92 4.89 4.16
C ALA A 26 4.17 4.34 2.96
N ILE A 27 2.84 4.38 3.02
CA ILE A 27 1.96 4.08 1.90
C ILE A 27 1.54 5.41 1.30
N GLY A 28 1.92 5.65 0.05
CA GLY A 28 1.59 6.89 -0.65
C GLY A 28 0.11 7.00 -1.03
N PRO A 29 -0.35 8.21 -1.45
CA PRO A 29 -1.69 8.42 -1.96
C PRO A 29 -2.05 7.40 -3.02
N SER A 30 -3.17 6.72 -2.84
CA SER A 30 -3.67 5.73 -3.78
C SER A 30 -5.20 5.64 -3.69
N ILE A 31 -5.80 4.76 -4.48
CA ILE A 31 -7.26 4.62 -4.55
C ILE A 31 -7.79 3.96 -3.26
N CYS A 32 -8.84 4.53 -2.66
CA CYS A 32 -9.50 3.96 -1.49
C CYS A 32 -10.41 2.77 -1.85
N LYS A 33 -10.79 1.98 -0.85
CA LYS A 33 -11.66 0.80 -1.01
C LYS A 33 -12.95 1.13 -1.74
N ALA A 34 -13.64 2.21 -1.36
CA ALA A 34 -14.92 2.59 -1.96
C ALA A 34 -14.83 2.91 -3.48
N CYS A 35 -13.67 3.36 -3.96
CA CYS A 35 -13.44 3.66 -5.38
C CYS A 35 -12.82 2.48 -6.15
N TYR A 36 -12.30 1.47 -5.46
CA TYR A 36 -11.51 0.42 -6.10
C TYR A 36 -12.30 -0.87 -6.32
N GLU A 37 -13.23 -0.81 -7.26
CA GLU A 37 -13.91 -2.01 -7.76
C GLU A 37 -12.96 -2.81 -8.67
N VAL A 38 -12.91 -4.12 -8.44
CA VAL A 38 -12.09 -5.08 -9.17
C VAL A 38 -12.91 -6.28 -9.62
N SER A 39 -12.44 -7.00 -10.62
CA SER A 39 -13.03 -8.25 -11.11
C SER A 39 -12.58 -9.46 -10.27
N LYS A 40 -13.26 -10.58 -10.50
CA LYS A 40 -13.03 -11.83 -9.76
C LYS A 40 -11.57 -12.32 -9.85
N ASP A 41 -10.91 -12.18 -10.99
CA ASP A 41 -9.51 -12.58 -11.20
C ASP A 41 -8.56 -11.84 -10.24
N VAL A 42 -8.80 -10.55 -10.01
CA VAL A 42 -8.03 -9.76 -9.02
C VAL A 42 -8.35 -10.21 -7.59
N ALA A 43 -9.63 -10.47 -7.30
CA ALA A 43 -10.04 -10.98 -5.99
C ALA A 43 -9.43 -12.37 -5.71
N ASP A 44 -9.41 -13.27 -6.70
CA ASP A 44 -8.78 -14.59 -6.61
C ASP A 44 -7.25 -14.47 -6.38
N ALA A 45 -6.60 -13.49 -7.02
CA ALA A 45 -5.17 -13.21 -6.80
C ALA A 45 -4.86 -12.75 -5.36
N CYS A 46 -5.85 -12.32 -4.58
CA CYS A 46 -5.72 -12.05 -3.15
C CYS A 46 -5.64 -13.33 -2.29
N GLY A 47 -5.68 -14.52 -2.88
CA GLY A 47 -5.45 -15.81 -2.20
C GLY A 47 -4.09 -15.95 -1.51
N VAL A 48 -3.16 -15.02 -1.74
CA VAL A 48 -1.87 -14.90 -1.05
C VAL A 48 -1.98 -14.37 0.40
N TYR A 49 -3.13 -13.84 0.79
CA TYR A 49 -3.47 -13.38 2.13
C TYR A 49 -4.21 -14.47 2.90
N THR A 50 -4.19 -14.41 4.24
CA THR A 50 -4.99 -15.32 5.07
C THR A 50 -6.50 -15.10 4.84
N GLU A 51 -7.33 -16.06 5.27
CA GLU A 51 -8.77 -15.91 5.11
C GLU A 51 -9.33 -14.71 5.89
N GLU A 52 -8.81 -14.47 7.11
CA GLU A 52 -9.18 -13.32 7.93
C GLU A 52 -8.79 -12.00 7.26
N GLN A 53 -7.57 -11.93 6.70
CA GLN A 53 -7.12 -10.76 5.95
C GLN A 53 -7.99 -10.52 4.72
N ARG A 54 -8.33 -11.58 3.98
CA ARG A 54 -9.18 -11.48 2.78
C ARG A 54 -10.57 -10.94 3.09
N LYS A 55 -11.20 -11.36 4.19
CA LYS A 55 -12.51 -10.83 4.65
C LYS A 55 -12.46 -9.30 4.89
N ILE A 56 -11.34 -8.78 5.33
CA ILE A 56 -11.15 -7.34 5.51
C ILE A 56 -10.87 -6.63 4.19
N LEU A 57 -10.02 -7.24 3.34
CA LEU A 57 -9.57 -6.66 2.08
C LEU A 57 -10.68 -6.58 1.03
N LEU A 58 -11.52 -7.62 0.95
CA LEU A 58 -12.48 -7.80 -0.13
C LEU A 58 -13.92 -7.73 0.38
N GLU A 59 -14.73 -6.96 -0.33
CA GLU A 59 -16.18 -6.92 -0.15
C GLU A 59 -16.84 -7.34 -1.46
N ASP A 60 -17.63 -8.42 -1.41
CA ASP A 60 -18.36 -8.92 -2.58
C ASP A 60 -19.53 -7.97 -2.91
N LYS A 61 -19.54 -7.48 -4.14
CA LYS A 61 -20.60 -6.60 -4.65
C LYS A 61 -21.67 -7.36 -5.41
N GLY A 62 -21.50 -8.66 -5.59
CA GLY A 62 -22.27 -9.46 -6.53
C GLY A 62 -21.75 -9.32 -7.96
N ASN A 63 -22.31 -10.13 -8.86
CA ASN A 63 -21.97 -10.11 -10.30
C ASN A 63 -20.47 -10.29 -10.61
N GLY A 64 -19.70 -10.95 -9.74
CA GLY A 64 -18.26 -11.14 -9.90
C GLY A 64 -17.43 -9.89 -9.71
N LYS A 65 -17.97 -8.89 -9.05
CA LYS A 65 -17.28 -7.64 -8.70
C LYS A 65 -17.02 -7.57 -7.21
N TYR A 66 -15.89 -6.94 -6.85
CA TYR A 66 -15.42 -6.81 -5.47
C TYR A 66 -14.88 -5.41 -5.22
N GLN A 67 -15.08 -4.88 -4.03
CA GLN A 67 -14.33 -3.72 -3.56
C GLN A 67 -13.07 -4.22 -2.85
N LEU A 68 -11.90 -3.70 -3.27
CA LEU A 68 -10.60 -4.09 -2.73
C LEU A 68 -10.00 -2.93 -1.91
N ASP A 69 -9.63 -3.21 -0.67
CA ASP A 69 -8.87 -2.29 0.15
C ASP A 69 -7.36 -2.40 -0.16
N LEU A 70 -6.89 -1.55 -1.06
CA LEU A 70 -5.50 -1.52 -1.48
C LEU A 70 -4.58 -1.02 -0.37
N HIS A 71 -5.03 -0.04 0.43
CA HIS A 71 -4.25 0.48 1.54
C HIS A 71 -4.00 -0.60 2.59
N GLN A 72 -5.06 -1.31 2.98
CA GLN A 72 -4.96 -2.40 3.93
C GLN A 72 -4.13 -3.58 3.39
N ALA A 73 -4.21 -3.86 2.08
CA ALA A 73 -3.36 -4.87 1.43
C ALA A 73 -1.87 -4.50 1.51
N CYS A 74 -1.53 -3.23 1.31
CA CYS A 74 -0.17 -2.74 1.48
C CYS A 74 0.29 -2.81 2.94
N TYR A 75 -0.58 -2.45 3.88
CA TYR A 75 -0.32 -2.56 5.32
C TYR A 75 0.03 -4.02 5.71
N TYR A 76 -0.77 -4.99 5.29
CA TYR A 76 -0.49 -6.41 5.54
C TYR A 76 0.81 -6.89 4.91
N ASN A 77 1.24 -6.31 3.80
CA ASN A 77 2.54 -6.65 3.21
C ASN A 77 3.70 -6.31 4.15
N PHE A 78 3.60 -5.22 4.90
CA PHE A 78 4.63 -4.78 5.84
C PHE A 78 4.53 -5.53 7.17
N THR A 79 3.34 -5.64 7.77
CA THR A 79 3.16 -6.33 9.05
C THR A 79 3.49 -7.81 8.96
N ASP A 80 3.11 -8.49 7.86
CA ASP A 80 3.48 -9.89 7.59
C ASP A 80 4.98 -10.09 7.32
N ALA A 81 5.73 -9.01 7.14
CA ALA A 81 7.18 -9.03 7.04
C ALA A 81 7.87 -8.69 8.36
N GLY A 82 7.11 -8.37 9.43
CA GLY A 82 7.60 -8.07 10.76
C GLY A 82 7.81 -6.57 11.04
N VAL A 83 7.38 -5.68 10.15
CA VAL A 83 7.39 -4.23 10.42
C VAL A 83 6.32 -3.92 11.46
N LYS A 84 6.68 -3.10 12.45
CA LYS A 84 5.75 -2.70 13.51
C LYS A 84 4.62 -1.83 12.98
N PRO A 85 3.38 -2.02 13.44
CA PRO A 85 2.23 -1.20 13.03
C PRO A 85 2.46 0.31 13.15
N GLU A 86 3.08 0.74 14.25
CA GLU A 86 3.39 2.16 14.52
C GLU A 86 4.46 2.76 13.59
N HIS A 87 5.19 1.91 12.87
CA HIS A 87 6.19 2.31 11.87
C HIS A 87 5.61 2.40 10.45
N ILE A 88 4.31 2.23 10.26
CA ILE A 88 3.66 2.26 8.96
C ILE A 88 2.74 3.48 8.86
N ALA A 89 3.17 4.49 8.11
CA ALA A 89 2.32 5.62 7.79
C ALA A 89 1.29 5.23 6.72
N MET A 90 0.00 5.41 7.04
CA MET A 90 -1.12 5.15 6.13
C MET A 90 -1.48 6.43 5.37
N PRO A 91 -1.94 6.34 4.10
CA PRO A 91 -2.43 7.50 3.37
C PRO A 91 -3.82 7.91 3.89
N ASP A 92 -4.04 9.21 3.96
CA ASP A 92 -5.32 9.84 4.34
C ASP A 92 -6.09 10.41 3.14
N ILE A 93 -5.53 10.29 1.93
CA ILE A 93 -6.09 10.86 0.70
C ILE A 93 -6.23 9.80 -0.39
N CYS A 94 -7.40 9.80 -1.05
CA CYS A 94 -7.69 8.94 -2.19
C CYS A 94 -7.44 9.68 -3.51
N THR A 95 -6.67 9.09 -4.41
CA THR A 95 -6.40 9.67 -5.73
C THR A 95 -7.64 9.78 -6.60
N CYS A 96 -8.59 8.86 -6.47
CA CYS A 96 -9.82 8.86 -7.27
C CYS A 96 -10.85 9.87 -6.76
N CYS A 97 -10.90 10.12 -5.44
CA CYS A 97 -11.77 11.13 -4.85
C CYS A 97 -11.25 12.56 -5.04
N ASN A 98 -9.95 12.71 -5.32
CA ASN A 98 -9.27 14.01 -5.44
C ASN A 98 -8.52 14.13 -6.78
N PRO A 99 -9.21 14.00 -7.94
CA PRO A 99 -8.56 13.97 -9.25
C PRO A 99 -7.96 15.32 -9.65
N GLU A 100 -8.39 16.41 -9.02
CA GLU A 100 -7.87 17.76 -9.22
C GLU A 100 -6.51 17.98 -8.54
N LEU A 101 -6.19 17.19 -7.54
CA LEU A 101 -4.92 17.28 -6.79
C LEU A 101 -3.92 16.18 -7.18
N LEU A 102 -4.44 14.99 -7.55
CA LEU A 102 -3.64 13.79 -7.72
C LEU A 102 -3.99 13.06 -9.01
N PHE A 103 -3.01 12.56 -9.71
CA PHE A 103 -3.26 11.71 -10.86
C PHE A 103 -3.98 10.42 -10.46
N SER A 104 -5.09 10.13 -11.13
CA SER A 104 -5.88 8.93 -10.93
C SER A 104 -6.20 8.24 -12.25
N HIS A 105 -5.73 7.00 -12.41
CA HIS A 105 -6.06 6.18 -13.57
C HIS A 105 -7.58 5.94 -13.67
N ARG A 106 -8.23 5.66 -12.54
CA ARG A 106 -9.65 5.36 -12.48
C ARG A 106 -10.50 6.57 -12.81
N ALA A 107 -10.23 7.73 -12.19
CA ALA A 107 -11.00 8.94 -12.41
C ALA A 107 -10.83 9.52 -13.83
N SER A 108 -9.64 9.36 -14.41
CA SER A 108 -9.31 9.93 -15.73
C SER A 108 -9.59 9.00 -16.92
N GLY A 109 -10.12 7.79 -16.68
CA GLY A 109 -10.28 6.79 -17.75
C GLY A 109 -8.98 6.37 -18.41
N GLY A 110 -7.87 6.36 -17.65
CA GLY A 110 -6.54 5.95 -18.14
C GLY A 110 -5.61 7.10 -18.57
N ARG A 111 -6.12 8.31 -18.72
CA ARG A 111 -5.30 9.50 -19.07
C ARG A 111 -4.75 10.11 -17.79
N ARG A 112 -3.52 9.79 -17.42
CA ARG A 112 -2.89 10.29 -16.21
C ARG A 112 -1.38 10.43 -16.34
N GLY A 113 -0.79 11.31 -15.51
CA GLY A 113 0.63 11.27 -15.16
C GLY A 113 0.92 10.27 -14.06
N ASN A 114 2.11 10.36 -13.48
CA ASN A 114 2.56 9.54 -12.36
C ASN A 114 2.77 10.40 -11.11
N LEU A 115 2.61 9.77 -9.96
CA LEU A 115 3.00 10.31 -8.67
C LEU A 115 4.37 9.75 -8.32
N GLY A 116 5.28 10.60 -7.85
CA GLY A 116 6.59 10.20 -7.33
C GLY A 116 6.59 10.24 -5.80
N GLY A 117 7.28 9.29 -5.19
CA GLY A 117 7.56 9.30 -3.76
C GLY A 117 9.05 9.19 -3.53
N VAL A 118 9.57 9.96 -2.57
CA VAL A 118 10.98 9.92 -2.18
C VAL A 118 11.06 9.79 -0.66
N ILE A 119 11.93 8.89 -0.20
CA ILE A 119 12.26 8.72 1.20
C ILE A 119 13.78 8.64 1.35
N MET A 120 14.31 9.31 2.36
CA MET A 120 15.75 9.26 2.66
C MET A 120 16.00 9.30 4.16
N LEU A 121 17.10 8.73 4.59
CA LEU A 121 17.60 8.90 5.95
C LEU A 121 18.25 10.29 6.07
N ARG A 122 17.95 11.00 7.16
CA ARG A 122 18.65 12.26 7.51
C ARG A 122 19.82 11.96 8.42
N ASP A 123 20.92 12.69 8.25
CA ASP A 123 22.00 12.70 9.23
C ASP A 123 21.47 13.31 10.54
N ARG A 124 21.87 12.75 11.70
CA ARG A 124 21.49 13.28 13.02
C ARG A 124 21.95 14.74 13.20
N ARG A 125 22.99 15.17 12.49
CA ARG A 125 23.50 16.55 12.51
C ARG A 125 22.56 17.57 11.89
N ASP A 126 21.65 17.16 11.01
CA ASP A 126 20.70 18.06 10.35
C ASP A 126 19.54 18.50 11.26
N ASN A 127 19.41 17.92 12.46
CA ASN A 127 18.35 18.24 13.44
C ASN A 127 18.74 19.31 14.45
N VAL A 128 19.94 19.91 14.36
CA VAL A 128 20.43 20.90 15.36
C VAL A 128 20.15 22.35 14.95
N ALA A 129 19.58 22.59 13.78
CA ALA A 129 19.32 23.93 13.26
C ALA A 129 17.82 24.14 12.97
N ARG A 130 17.01 24.26 14.02
CA ARG A 130 15.71 25.01 14.01
C ARG A 130 15.31 25.37 15.43
#